data_974810e067655fef10957a9c24db6bca
#
_entry.id   974810e067655fef10957a9c24db6bca
#
_cell.length_a   1.000
_cell.length_b   1.000
_cell.length_c   1.000
_cell.angle_alpha   90.00
_cell.angle_beta   90.00
_cell.angle_gamma   90.00
#
_symmetry.space_group_name_H-M   'P 1'
#
loop_
_entity.id
_entity.type
_entity.pdbx_description
1 polymer ?
#
loop_
_entity_poly.entity_id
_entity_poly.type
_entity_poly.pdbx_seq_one_letter_code
_entity_poly.pdbx_strand_id
1 'polypeptide(L)'
;MDHLVFEVGTALVLVAIAAIIANKLKFSIIPFLIVLGMLVGPHAPTIGIIDLTFIESKEIIQFLGRIGVLFLLFYLGLEFSVGKLMKSGRNIVVGGSLYVAINFVLGLLYGFIVGMPWMETLIIAGLVSVSSSAIVAKVLVDLKRTANPETELILGIILFDDIFLALFLTTMSGVLLAGSTSVLGIITSVLISVGYMLLFFFIARKGSPLLNKWLNIKSDEIFIIVIFATLFFVAGFSETLHVAEAIGALLLGLVFSETDYRDRIEHMVVPFRDFFGAIFFFSFGLSIDPSTLAGAIWLALGAAALTIAGNFVAGMISGRKAGLSHKASTNIGLTIMARGEFSIIVANLGITAGLNPILTPFTALYVLILAIVGPLLAKESKNIYKLLNKIFKWSNTPEKKKIKVPGE
;
A
#
# COMPACT_ATOMS: atom_id res chain seq x y z
N MET A 1 24.45 25.52 -3.21
CA MET A 1 23.00 25.67 -3.49
C MET A 1 22.68 26.09 -4.93
N ASP A 2 23.68 26.34 -5.76
CA ASP A 2 23.48 27.03 -7.06
C ASP A 2 22.88 26.19 -8.17
N HIS A 3 22.67 24.87 -7.99
CA HIS A 3 22.10 23.98 -9.01
C HIS A 3 20.87 23.19 -8.57
N LEU A 4 20.28 23.53 -7.40
CA LEU A 4 19.18 22.76 -6.80
C LEU A 4 17.95 22.64 -7.71
N VAL A 5 17.54 23.75 -8.35
CA VAL A 5 16.42 23.75 -9.30
C VAL A 5 16.74 22.86 -10.50
N PHE A 6 18.00 22.86 -10.96
CA PHE A 6 18.44 22.00 -12.06
C PHE A 6 18.41 20.51 -11.66
N GLU A 7 18.87 20.15 -10.46
CA GLU A 7 18.81 18.77 -9.96
C GLU A 7 17.38 18.27 -9.81
N VAL A 8 16.49 19.08 -9.20
CA VAL A 8 15.05 18.73 -9.09
C VAL A 8 14.44 18.63 -10.48
N GLY A 9 14.76 19.55 -11.40
CA GLY A 9 14.32 19.50 -12.79
C GLY A 9 14.78 18.23 -13.49
N THR A 10 16.04 17.84 -13.32
CA THR A 10 16.61 16.60 -13.87
C THR A 10 15.88 15.38 -13.30
N ALA A 11 15.65 15.33 -11.99
CA ALA A 11 14.89 14.26 -11.36
C ALA A 11 13.48 14.12 -11.98
N LEU A 12 12.79 15.25 -12.15
CA LEU A 12 11.44 15.24 -12.74
C LEU A 12 11.43 14.81 -14.22
N VAL A 13 12.45 15.19 -14.99
CA VAL A 13 12.61 14.71 -16.39
C VAL A 13 12.81 13.19 -16.40
N LEU A 14 13.65 12.67 -15.53
CA LEU A 14 13.90 11.24 -15.41
C LEU A 14 12.62 10.48 -14.98
N VAL A 15 11.90 11.01 -14.00
CA VAL A 15 10.59 10.48 -13.56
C VAL A 15 9.60 10.45 -14.74
N ALA A 16 9.53 11.53 -15.52
CA ALA A 16 8.64 11.58 -16.69
C ALA A 16 9.02 10.56 -17.77
N ILE A 17 10.31 10.37 -18.02
CA ILE A 17 10.80 9.34 -18.97
C ILE A 17 10.41 7.94 -18.49
N ALA A 18 10.63 7.63 -17.22
CA ALA A 18 10.23 6.35 -16.61
C ALA A 18 8.72 6.12 -16.72
N ALA A 19 7.92 7.16 -16.46
CA ALA A 19 6.47 7.10 -16.60
C ALA A 19 6.02 6.78 -18.04
N ILE A 20 6.63 7.44 -19.03
CA ILE A 20 6.33 7.21 -20.45
C ILE A 20 6.70 5.78 -20.87
N ILE A 21 7.87 5.29 -20.42
CA ILE A 21 8.31 3.92 -20.72
C ILE A 21 7.37 2.91 -20.08
N ALA A 22 7.06 3.06 -18.80
CA ALA A 22 6.14 2.17 -18.09
C ALA A 22 4.76 2.11 -18.76
N ASN A 23 4.23 3.27 -19.17
CA ASN A 23 2.95 3.36 -19.86
C ASN A 23 2.98 2.67 -21.24
N LYS A 24 4.04 2.85 -22.03
CA LYS A 24 4.21 2.16 -23.31
C LYS A 24 4.30 0.64 -23.16
N LEU A 25 4.95 0.18 -22.10
CA LEU A 25 5.08 -1.24 -21.78
C LEU A 25 3.85 -1.82 -21.11
N LYS A 26 2.86 -0.98 -20.73
CA LYS A 26 1.64 -1.36 -19.99
C LYS A 26 1.95 -1.99 -18.62
N PHE A 27 3.01 -1.53 -17.97
CA PHE A 27 3.37 -1.92 -16.61
C PHE A 27 3.03 -0.80 -15.61
N SER A 28 3.06 -1.16 -14.32
CA SER A 28 3.05 -0.17 -13.25
C SER A 28 4.28 0.73 -13.33
N ILE A 29 4.11 2.02 -13.05
CA ILE A 29 5.22 2.99 -13.02
C ILE A 29 6.17 2.74 -11.83
N ILE A 30 5.67 2.17 -10.73
CA ILE A 30 6.40 2.04 -9.46
C ILE A 30 7.75 1.35 -9.61
N PRO A 31 7.86 0.15 -10.24
CA PRO A 31 9.15 -0.50 -10.45
C PRO A 31 10.16 0.36 -11.22
N PHE A 32 9.67 1.08 -12.23
CA PHE A 32 10.55 1.92 -13.06
C PHE A 32 11.11 3.10 -12.27
N LEU A 33 10.31 3.72 -11.42
CA LEU A 33 10.74 4.84 -10.59
C LEU A 33 11.76 4.41 -9.54
N ILE A 34 11.54 3.25 -8.90
CA ILE A 34 12.48 2.70 -7.91
C ILE A 34 13.81 2.36 -8.57
N VAL A 35 13.79 1.62 -9.68
CA VAL A 35 15.01 1.26 -10.42
C VAL A 35 15.73 2.50 -10.91
N LEU A 36 15.02 3.47 -11.46
CA LEU A 36 15.63 4.71 -11.94
C LEU A 36 16.29 5.49 -10.80
N GLY A 37 15.59 5.67 -9.66
CA GLY A 37 16.17 6.33 -8.48
C GLY A 37 17.46 5.64 -8.01
N MET A 38 17.47 4.32 -7.98
CA MET A 38 18.63 3.53 -7.62
C MET A 38 19.81 3.72 -8.59
N LEU A 39 19.53 3.88 -9.91
CA LEU A 39 20.56 4.01 -10.94
C LEU A 39 21.15 5.41 -11.05
N VAL A 40 20.47 6.46 -10.56
CA VAL A 40 20.90 7.86 -10.70
C VAL A 40 21.15 8.57 -9.37
N GLY A 41 20.99 7.84 -8.27
CA GLY A 41 21.14 8.36 -6.90
C GLY A 41 22.59 8.40 -6.40
N PRO A 42 22.78 8.77 -5.12
CA PRO A 42 24.10 8.90 -4.50
C PRO A 42 24.93 7.59 -4.48
N HIS A 43 24.25 6.45 -4.64
CA HIS A 43 24.85 5.11 -4.67
C HIS A 43 24.86 4.52 -6.09
N ALA A 44 24.69 5.37 -7.12
CA ALA A 44 24.64 4.91 -8.49
C ALA A 44 25.94 4.21 -8.91
N PRO A 45 25.84 3.12 -9.70
CA PRO A 45 27.03 2.42 -10.17
C PRO A 45 27.78 3.27 -11.20
N THR A 46 29.12 3.32 -11.08
CA THR A 46 29.97 3.83 -12.14
C THR A 46 30.14 2.76 -13.23
N ILE A 47 29.78 3.08 -14.46
CA ILE A 47 29.92 2.18 -15.59
C ILE A 47 31.10 2.67 -16.46
N GLY A 48 32.28 2.09 -16.23
CA GLY A 48 33.51 2.50 -16.89
C GLY A 48 33.92 3.93 -16.49
N ILE A 49 33.90 4.87 -17.44
CA ILE A 49 34.19 6.30 -17.22
C ILE A 49 32.94 7.16 -16.98
N ILE A 50 31.75 6.56 -17.04
CA ILE A 50 30.48 7.27 -16.89
C ILE A 50 30.02 7.14 -15.42
N ASP A 51 30.02 8.26 -14.72
CA ASP A 51 29.39 8.39 -13.43
C ASP A 51 27.90 8.68 -13.65
N LEU A 52 27.04 7.81 -13.13
CA LEU A 52 25.59 7.95 -13.23
C LEU A 52 25.00 8.72 -12.04
N THR A 53 25.83 9.26 -11.16
CA THR A 53 25.39 10.08 -10.03
C THR A 53 24.91 11.45 -10.50
N PHE A 54 23.66 11.56 -10.93
CA PHE A 54 23.06 12.82 -11.38
C PHE A 54 22.39 13.62 -10.27
N ILE A 55 22.17 13.00 -9.10
CA ILE A 55 21.44 13.61 -7.97
C ILE A 55 22.26 13.44 -6.72
N GLU A 56 22.86 14.54 -6.27
CA GLU A 56 23.65 14.62 -5.04
C GLU A 56 22.80 15.10 -3.85
N SER A 57 21.90 16.05 -4.10
CA SER A 57 21.03 16.68 -3.09
C SER A 57 19.78 15.85 -2.78
N LYS A 58 20.00 14.65 -2.20
CA LYS A 58 18.91 13.72 -1.90
C LYS A 58 17.87 14.27 -0.91
N GLU A 59 18.28 15.17 0.00
CA GLU A 59 17.44 15.65 1.11
C GLU A 59 16.15 16.32 0.65
N ILE A 60 16.22 17.17 -0.40
CA ILE A 60 15.03 17.85 -0.91
C ILE A 60 14.11 16.89 -1.63
N ILE A 61 14.65 15.98 -2.42
CA ILE A 61 13.83 14.98 -3.10
C ILE A 61 13.20 14.03 -2.08
N GLN A 62 13.91 13.69 -1.00
CA GLN A 62 13.35 12.94 0.11
C GLN A 62 12.24 13.71 0.83
N PHE A 63 12.41 15.03 1.05
CA PHE A 63 11.35 15.86 1.62
C PHE A 63 10.11 15.92 0.72
N LEU A 64 10.28 16.11 -0.59
CA LEU A 64 9.18 16.03 -1.55
C LEU A 64 8.54 14.64 -1.58
N GLY A 65 9.33 13.59 -1.40
CA GLY A 65 8.86 12.22 -1.23
C GLY A 65 8.00 12.04 0.03
N ARG A 66 8.40 12.63 1.19
CA ARG A 66 7.56 12.65 2.41
C ARG A 66 6.19 13.29 2.14
N ILE A 67 6.16 14.42 1.42
CA ILE A 67 4.91 15.03 0.97
C ILE A 67 4.09 14.05 0.13
N GLY A 68 4.75 13.26 -0.72
CA GLY A 68 4.11 12.20 -1.50
C GLY A 68 3.40 11.15 -0.66
N VAL A 69 4.04 10.69 0.42
CA VAL A 69 3.42 9.76 1.38
C VAL A 69 2.18 10.37 2.03
N LEU A 70 2.22 11.67 2.41
CA LEU A 70 1.06 12.34 3.00
C LEU A 70 -0.11 12.37 2.02
N PHE A 71 0.11 12.73 0.75
CA PHE A 71 -0.94 12.72 -0.25
C PHE A 71 -1.46 11.32 -0.57
N LEU A 72 -0.58 10.32 -0.65
CA LEU A 72 -0.97 8.92 -0.87
C LEU A 72 -1.89 8.42 0.24
N LEU A 73 -1.52 8.62 1.50
CA LEU A 73 -2.32 8.15 2.63
C LEU A 73 -3.57 9.01 2.88
N PHE A 74 -3.49 10.32 2.63
CA PHE A 74 -4.66 11.19 2.66
C PHE A 74 -5.71 10.74 1.63
N TYR A 75 -5.29 10.47 0.40
CA TYR A 75 -6.15 9.96 -0.65
C TYR A 75 -6.72 8.58 -0.28
N LEU A 76 -5.90 7.67 0.24
CA LEU A 76 -6.38 6.39 0.76
C LEU A 76 -7.48 6.61 1.80
N GLY A 77 -7.29 7.53 2.74
CA GLY A 77 -8.31 7.90 3.71
C GLY A 77 -9.62 8.40 3.07
N LEU A 78 -9.54 9.18 1.99
CA LEU A 78 -10.73 9.64 1.23
C LEU A 78 -11.48 8.49 0.55
N GLU A 79 -10.78 7.46 0.10
CA GLU A 79 -11.42 6.27 -0.48
C GLU A 79 -12.15 5.43 0.58
N PHE A 80 -11.74 5.51 1.84
CA PHE A 80 -12.42 4.83 2.93
C PHE A 80 -13.81 5.42 3.15
N SER A 81 -14.81 4.55 3.17
CA SER A 81 -16.12 4.87 3.71
C SER A 81 -16.47 3.83 4.76
N VAL A 82 -16.57 4.29 6.01
CA VAL A 82 -17.03 3.46 7.13
C VAL A 82 -18.40 2.87 6.81
N GLY A 83 -19.26 3.64 6.12
CA GLY A 83 -20.57 3.18 5.68
C GLY A 83 -20.53 2.05 4.65
N LYS A 84 -19.59 2.09 3.69
CA LYS A 84 -19.39 1.01 2.71
C LYS A 84 -18.90 -0.27 3.40
N LEU A 85 -17.95 -0.15 4.32
CA LEU A 85 -17.45 -1.30 5.08
C LEU A 85 -18.56 -1.97 5.91
N MET A 86 -19.41 -1.20 6.60
CA MET A 86 -20.53 -1.74 7.38
C MET A 86 -21.62 -2.38 6.49
N LYS A 87 -21.76 -1.94 5.25
CA LYS A 87 -22.64 -2.55 4.24
C LYS A 87 -21.98 -3.70 3.49
N SER A 88 -20.66 -3.86 3.62
CA SER A 88 -19.91 -4.94 2.99
C SER A 88 -20.47 -6.29 3.47
N GLY A 89 -20.85 -7.13 2.52
CA GLY A 89 -21.42 -8.42 2.84
C GLY A 89 -20.45 -9.31 3.64
N ARG A 90 -21.01 -10.25 4.39
CA ARG A 90 -20.24 -11.24 5.20
C ARG A 90 -19.07 -11.89 4.44
N ASN A 91 -19.20 -12.05 3.13
CA ASN A 91 -18.16 -12.65 2.30
C ASN A 91 -16.90 -11.80 2.21
N ILE A 92 -17.03 -10.46 2.20
CA ILE A 92 -15.91 -9.52 2.14
C ILE A 92 -15.16 -9.53 3.47
N VAL A 93 -15.88 -9.45 4.59
CA VAL A 93 -15.26 -9.50 5.92
C VAL A 93 -14.54 -10.83 6.15
N VAL A 94 -15.18 -11.95 5.83
CA VAL A 94 -14.55 -13.27 5.96
C VAL A 94 -13.39 -13.45 5.01
N GLY A 95 -13.54 -13.02 3.74
CA GLY A 95 -12.48 -13.13 2.73
C GLY A 95 -11.26 -12.26 3.07
N GLY A 96 -11.50 -11.01 3.47
CA GLY A 96 -10.44 -10.07 3.87
C GLY A 96 -9.72 -10.51 5.14
N SER A 97 -10.48 -10.93 6.18
CA SER A 97 -9.87 -11.45 7.41
C SER A 97 -8.99 -12.68 7.16
N LEU A 98 -9.44 -13.61 6.33
CA LEU A 98 -8.67 -14.79 5.96
C LEU A 98 -7.42 -14.42 5.16
N TYR A 99 -7.55 -13.50 4.21
CA TYR A 99 -6.45 -13.02 3.40
C TYR A 99 -5.35 -12.39 4.27
N VAL A 100 -5.73 -11.43 5.11
CA VAL A 100 -4.80 -10.76 6.01
C VAL A 100 -4.19 -11.75 7.01
N ALA A 101 -4.99 -12.58 7.67
CA ALA A 101 -4.50 -13.53 8.67
C ALA A 101 -3.50 -14.53 8.07
N ILE A 102 -3.79 -15.09 6.88
CA ILE A 102 -2.87 -16.03 6.22
C ILE A 102 -1.56 -15.33 5.88
N ASN A 103 -1.61 -14.17 5.24
CA ASN A 103 -0.38 -13.47 4.83
C ASN A 103 0.42 -12.96 6.05
N PHE A 104 -0.25 -12.45 7.07
CA PHE A 104 0.40 -11.97 8.30
C PHE A 104 1.11 -13.11 9.04
N VAL A 105 0.44 -14.24 9.23
CA VAL A 105 1.05 -15.42 9.86
C VAL A 105 2.21 -15.95 9.04
N LEU A 106 2.07 -16.01 7.71
CA LEU A 106 3.16 -16.44 6.83
C LEU A 106 4.35 -15.46 6.89
N GLY A 107 4.08 -14.15 6.95
CA GLY A 107 5.13 -13.14 7.13
C GLY A 107 5.85 -13.25 8.48
N LEU A 108 5.11 -13.51 9.58
CA LEU A 108 5.70 -13.79 10.89
C LEU A 108 6.57 -15.04 10.84
N LEU A 109 6.06 -16.14 10.33
CA LEU A 109 6.82 -17.39 10.21
C LEU A 109 8.07 -17.19 9.36
N TYR A 110 7.95 -16.44 8.27
CA TYR A 110 9.09 -16.13 7.42
C TYR A 110 10.16 -15.34 8.14
N GLY A 111 9.80 -14.26 8.84
CA GLY A 111 10.74 -13.46 9.62
C GLY A 111 11.49 -14.29 10.66
N PHE A 112 10.79 -15.19 11.35
CA PHE A 112 11.42 -16.12 12.31
C PHE A 112 12.35 -17.12 11.63
N ILE A 113 11.96 -17.72 10.51
CA ILE A 113 12.76 -18.72 9.79
C ILE A 113 14.08 -18.10 9.29
N VAL A 114 14.04 -16.84 8.83
CA VAL A 114 15.23 -16.14 8.34
C VAL A 114 16.03 -15.48 9.47
N GLY A 115 15.63 -15.65 10.72
CA GLY A 115 16.36 -15.17 11.90
C GLY A 115 16.28 -13.67 12.14
N MET A 116 15.22 -13.01 11.65
CA MET A 116 15.01 -11.58 11.91
C MET A 116 14.60 -11.34 13.38
N PRO A 117 15.08 -10.25 14.01
CA PRO A 117 14.60 -9.83 15.31
C PRO A 117 13.09 -9.61 15.31
N TRP A 118 12.48 -9.59 16.50
CA TRP A 118 11.02 -9.56 16.64
C TRP A 118 10.35 -8.36 15.94
N MET A 119 10.91 -7.16 16.07
CA MET A 119 10.33 -5.95 15.47
C MET A 119 10.42 -5.97 13.95
N GLU A 120 11.56 -6.37 13.40
CA GLU A 120 11.71 -6.58 11.95
C GLU A 120 10.78 -7.66 11.43
N THR A 121 10.58 -8.74 12.20
CA THR A 121 9.62 -9.81 11.88
C THR A 121 8.20 -9.27 11.80
N LEU A 122 7.80 -8.39 12.71
CA LEU A 122 6.50 -7.71 12.65
C LEU A 122 6.37 -6.82 11.42
N ILE A 123 7.40 -6.04 11.10
CA ILE A 123 7.42 -5.20 9.88
C ILE A 123 7.30 -6.07 8.63
N ILE A 124 8.05 -7.18 8.54
CA ILE A 124 7.96 -8.14 7.43
C ILE A 124 6.54 -8.70 7.33
N ALA A 125 5.93 -9.09 8.45
CA ALA A 125 4.55 -9.58 8.46
C ALA A 125 3.55 -8.55 7.96
N GLY A 126 3.69 -7.29 8.37
CA GLY A 126 2.86 -6.18 7.90
C GLY A 126 3.00 -5.94 6.41
N LEU A 127 4.25 -5.78 5.92
CA LEU A 127 4.49 -5.48 4.49
C LEU A 127 4.09 -6.62 3.54
N VAL A 128 4.15 -7.88 4.01
CA VAL A 128 3.72 -9.06 3.22
C VAL A 128 2.19 -9.16 3.18
N SER A 129 1.49 -8.64 4.19
CA SER A 129 0.03 -8.77 4.31
C SER A 129 -0.75 -7.83 3.39
N VAL A 130 -0.15 -6.72 2.95
CA VAL A 130 -0.87 -5.65 2.25
C VAL A 130 -0.59 -5.70 0.76
N SER A 131 -1.65 -5.68 -0.06
CA SER A 131 -1.56 -5.65 -1.52
C SER A 131 -1.44 -4.22 -2.06
N SER A 132 -1.15 -4.07 -3.36
CA SER A 132 -1.23 -2.77 -4.04
C SER A 132 -2.58 -2.63 -4.72
N SER A 133 -3.47 -1.84 -4.13
CA SER A 133 -4.79 -1.54 -4.67
C SER A 133 -4.72 -0.93 -6.08
N ALA A 134 -3.77 -0.02 -6.31
CA ALA A 134 -3.56 0.62 -7.60
C ALA A 134 -3.17 -0.36 -8.71
N ILE A 135 -2.22 -1.28 -8.44
CA ILE A 135 -1.78 -2.28 -9.42
C ILE A 135 -2.91 -3.28 -9.69
N VAL A 136 -3.61 -3.74 -8.65
CA VAL A 136 -4.71 -4.71 -8.79
C VAL A 136 -5.88 -4.11 -9.56
N ALA A 137 -6.29 -2.88 -9.28
CA ALA A 137 -7.34 -2.18 -10.02
C ALA A 137 -6.97 -2.05 -11.52
N LYS A 138 -5.72 -1.63 -11.80
CA LYS A 138 -5.20 -1.56 -13.17
C LYS A 138 -5.25 -2.92 -13.87
N VAL A 139 -4.82 -3.98 -13.22
CA VAL A 139 -4.85 -5.36 -13.76
C VAL A 139 -6.29 -5.78 -14.10
N LEU A 140 -7.27 -5.50 -13.24
CA LEU A 140 -8.68 -5.81 -13.51
C LEU A 140 -9.20 -5.08 -14.76
N VAL A 141 -8.84 -3.81 -14.93
CA VAL A 141 -9.23 -3.00 -16.10
C VAL A 141 -8.52 -3.51 -17.37
N ASP A 142 -7.20 -3.66 -17.34
CA ASP A 142 -6.39 -4.08 -18.49
C ASP A 142 -6.78 -5.49 -18.99
N LEU A 143 -7.13 -6.40 -18.08
CA LEU A 143 -7.59 -7.75 -18.41
C LEU A 143 -9.11 -7.83 -18.69
N LYS A 144 -9.82 -6.69 -18.68
CA LYS A 144 -11.28 -6.59 -18.89
C LYS A 144 -12.07 -7.51 -17.95
N ARG A 145 -11.70 -7.55 -16.67
CA ARG A 145 -12.29 -8.42 -15.65
C ARG A 145 -13.19 -7.69 -14.67
N THR A 146 -13.45 -6.41 -14.88
CA THR A 146 -14.27 -5.57 -13.98
C THR A 146 -15.71 -6.08 -13.78
N ALA A 147 -16.27 -6.81 -14.75
CA ALA A 147 -17.61 -7.41 -14.68
C ALA A 147 -17.61 -8.90 -14.24
N ASN A 148 -16.46 -9.44 -13.86
CA ASN A 148 -16.38 -10.84 -13.42
C ASN A 148 -17.01 -11.02 -12.02
N PRO A 149 -17.62 -12.17 -11.72
CA PRO A 149 -18.28 -12.42 -10.44
C PRO A 149 -17.33 -12.39 -9.22
N GLU A 150 -16.04 -12.65 -9.42
CA GLU A 150 -15.02 -12.57 -8.37
C GLU A 150 -14.53 -11.17 -8.08
N THR A 151 -14.77 -10.19 -8.95
CA THR A 151 -14.20 -8.84 -8.85
C THR A 151 -14.69 -8.10 -7.62
N GLU A 152 -15.97 -8.24 -7.28
CA GLU A 152 -16.51 -7.63 -6.05
C GLU A 152 -15.77 -8.14 -4.80
N LEU A 153 -15.48 -9.45 -4.74
CA LEU A 153 -14.72 -10.02 -3.61
C LEU A 153 -13.26 -9.57 -3.63
N ILE A 154 -12.63 -9.47 -4.81
CA ILE A 154 -11.25 -8.94 -4.95
C ILE A 154 -11.17 -7.52 -4.39
N LEU A 155 -12.05 -6.62 -4.86
CA LEU A 155 -12.08 -5.22 -4.41
C LEU A 155 -12.41 -5.12 -2.92
N GLY A 156 -13.29 -5.98 -2.43
CA GLY A 156 -13.62 -6.05 -1.01
C GLY A 156 -12.46 -6.53 -0.12
N ILE A 157 -11.66 -7.52 -0.58
CA ILE A 157 -10.45 -7.96 0.13
C ILE A 157 -9.42 -6.84 0.18
N ILE A 158 -9.21 -6.13 -0.93
CA ILE A 158 -8.30 -4.98 -0.99
C ILE A 158 -8.73 -3.88 0.00
N LEU A 159 -10.01 -3.52 0.00
CA LEU A 159 -10.53 -2.55 0.96
C LEU A 159 -10.31 -3.00 2.41
N PHE A 160 -10.39 -4.30 2.68
CA PHE A 160 -10.17 -4.85 4.01
C PHE A 160 -8.69 -4.83 4.40
N ASP A 161 -7.78 -5.16 3.48
CA ASP A 161 -6.34 -5.13 3.77
C ASP A 161 -5.80 -3.70 3.92
N ASP A 162 -6.38 -2.71 3.25
CA ASP A 162 -6.09 -1.29 3.46
C ASP A 162 -6.51 -0.83 4.87
N ILE A 163 -7.67 -1.31 5.38
CA ILE A 163 -8.09 -1.04 6.77
C ILE A 163 -7.11 -1.67 7.76
N PHE A 164 -6.71 -2.93 7.49
CA PHE A 164 -5.69 -3.58 8.31
C PHE A 164 -4.39 -2.77 8.30
N LEU A 165 -3.97 -2.26 7.14
CA LEU A 165 -2.79 -1.40 7.02
C LEU A 165 -2.88 -0.18 7.94
N ALA A 166 -4.01 0.52 7.94
CA ALA A 166 -4.22 1.69 8.79
C ALA A 166 -4.09 1.34 10.28
N LEU A 167 -4.71 0.24 10.72
CA LEU A 167 -4.60 -0.26 12.08
C LEU A 167 -3.18 -0.69 12.43
N PHE A 168 -2.52 -1.40 11.52
CA PHE A 168 -1.16 -1.89 11.68
C PHE A 168 -0.17 -0.75 11.80
N LEU A 169 -0.20 0.22 10.87
CA LEU A 169 0.67 1.39 10.90
C LEU A 169 0.47 2.21 12.18
N THR A 170 -0.79 2.44 12.57
CA THR A 170 -1.11 3.18 13.80
C THR A 170 -0.53 2.48 15.03
N THR A 171 -0.72 1.17 15.15
CA THR A 171 -0.21 0.39 16.28
C THR A 171 1.31 0.33 16.29
N MET A 172 1.93 0.04 15.13
CA MET A 172 3.39 -0.06 15.01
C MET A 172 4.08 1.30 15.19
N SER A 173 3.47 2.39 14.75
CA SER A 173 3.95 3.74 15.03
C SER A 173 4.04 4.00 16.53
N GLY A 174 2.97 3.69 17.27
CA GLY A 174 2.97 3.81 18.73
C GLY A 174 4.02 2.94 19.42
N VAL A 175 4.28 1.73 18.91
CA VAL A 175 5.29 0.82 19.48
C VAL A 175 6.71 1.28 19.16
N LEU A 176 6.98 1.66 17.91
CA LEU A 176 8.33 1.96 17.41
C LEU A 176 8.80 3.37 17.74
N LEU A 177 7.89 4.37 17.72
CA LEU A 177 8.26 5.77 17.94
C LEU A 177 8.15 6.21 19.41
N ALA A 178 7.65 5.34 20.28
CA ALA A 178 7.51 5.62 21.71
C ALA A 178 8.83 5.96 22.43
N GLY A 179 9.96 5.60 21.86
CA GLY A 179 11.31 5.82 22.45
C GLY A 179 11.53 5.14 23.81
N SER A 180 10.56 4.36 24.31
CA SER A 180 10.65 3.71 25.62
C SER A 180 10.77 2.20 25.46
N THR A 181 11.74 1.62 26.15
CA THR A 181 11.91 0.17 26.29
C THR A 181 11.04 -0.42 27.41
N SER A 182 10.34 0.43 28.17
CA SER A 182 9.50 -0.05 29.26
C SER A 182 8.14 -0.51 28.73
N VAL A 183 7.63 -1.62 29.25
CA VAL A 183 6.31 -2.16 28.91
C VAL A 183 5.20 -1.10 29.10
N LEU A 184 5.30 -0.30 30.17
CA LEU A 184 4.33 0.76 30.45
C LEU A 184 4.39 1.87 29.38
N GLY A 185 5.58 2.26 28.92
CA GLY A 185 5.75 3.24 27.84
C GLY A 185 5.16 2.75 26.51
N ILE A 186 5.39 1.49 26.16
CA ILE A 186 4.81 0.87 24.95
C ILE A 186 3.28 0.87 25.05
N ILE A 187 2.70 0.43 26.17
CA ILE A 187 1.25 0.43 26.40
C ILE A 187 0.69 1.86 26.27
N THR A 188 1.33 2.84 26.89
CA THR A 188 0.90 4.24 26.82
C THR A 188 0.89 4.77 25.39
N SER A 189 1.95 4.49 24.61
CA SER A 189 2.05 4.94 23.22
C SER A 189 1.02 4.26 22.31
N VAL A 190 0.77 2.96 22.51
CA VAL A 190 -0.31 2.26 21.80
C VAL A 190 -1.67 2.85 22.16
N LEU A 191 -1.93 3.14 23.44
CA LEU A 191 -3.18 3.76 23.87
C LEU A 191 -3.35 5.16 23.29
N ILE A 192 -2.30 5.98 23.22
CA ILE A 192 -2.34 7.31 22.58
C ILE A 192 -2.66 7.14 21.09
N SER A 193 -1.95 6.26 20.36
CA SER A 193 -2.16 6.04 18.93
C SER A 193 -3.58 5.54 18.63
N VAL A 194 -4.06 4.56 19.39
CA VAL A 194 -5.43 4.04 19.25
C VAL A 194 -6.46 5.10 19.65
N GLY A 195 -6.23 5.85 20.74
CA GLY A 195 -7.11 6.95 21.17
C GLY A 195 -7.19 8.05 20.11
N TYR A 196 -6.05 8.41 19.50
CA TYR A 196 -5.97 9.34 18.38
C TYR A 196 -6.80 8.85 17.18
N MET A 197 -6.64 7.60 16.78
CA MET A 197 -7.44 7.01 15.72
C MET A 197 -8.94 7.02 16.05
N LEU A 198 -9.33 6.62 17.26
CA LEU A 198 -10.74 6.62 17.69
C LEU A 198 -11.34 8.03 17.71
N LEU A 199 -10.55 9.05 18.09
CA LEU A 199 -10.96 10.46 18.01
C LEU A 199 -11.31 10.85 16.58
N PHE A 200 -10.46 10.52 15.60
CA PHE A 200 -10.74 10.81 14.20
C PHE A 200 -11.94 10.03 13.66
N PHE A 201 -12.11 8.77 14.03
CA PHE A 201 -13.33 8.01 13.73
C PHE A 201 -14.59 8.66 14.30
N PHE A 202 -14.51 9.18 15.52
CA PHE A 202 -15.62 9.90 16.15
C PHE A 202 -15.92 11.20 15.38
N ILE A 203 -14.88 11.98 15.03
CA ILE A 203 -15.02 13.21 14.23
C ILE A 203 -15.60 12.89 12.84
N ALA A 204 -15.13 11.84 12.16
CA ALA A 204 -15.68 11.39 10.88
C ALA A 204 -17.17 11.12 10.99
N ARG A 205 -17.59 10.38 12.02
CA ARG A 205 -19.00 9.96 12.19
C ARG A 205 -19.95 11.07 12.67
N LYS A 206 -19.48 11.98 13.50
CA LYS A 206 -20.32 13.01 14.16
C LYS A 206 -20.03 14.43 13.68
N GLY A 207 -18.84 14.68 13.18
CA GLY A 207 -18.37 16.02 12.80
C GLY A 207 -18.79 16.47 11.39
N SER A 208 -19.31 15.57 10.55
CA SER A 208 -19.66 15.87 9.17
C SER A 208 -20.54 17.15 9.01
N PRO A 209 -21.58 17.41 9.82
CA PRO A 209 -22.38 18.63 9.65
C PRO A 209 -21.59 19.92 9.92
N LEU A 210 -20.67 19.91 10.90
CA LEU A 210 -19.81 21.05 11.21
C LEU A 210 -18.76 21.25 10.12
N LEU A 211 -18.15 20.15 9.66
CA LEU A 211 -17.15 20.18 8.60
C LEU A 211 -17.76 20.65 7.26
N ASN A 212 -18.96 20.21 6.93
CA ASN A 212 -19.67 20.67 5.75
C ASN A 212 -19.92 22.20 5.78
N LYS A 213 -20.24 22.74 6.96
CA LYS A 213 -20.40 24.19 7.12
C LYS A 213 -19.07 24.92 6.93
N TRP A 214 -17.99 24.38 7.49
CA TRP A 214 -16.66 24.95 7.42
C TRP A 214 -16.05 24.86 6.00
N LEU A 215 -16.30 23.75 5.29
CA LEU A 215 -15.83 23.51 3.93
C LEU A 215 -16.70 24.20 2.84
N ASN A 216 -17.75 24.93 3.21
CA ASN A 216 -18.61 25.65 2.26
C ASN A 216 -17.91 26.91 1.70
N ILE A 217 -16.81 26.66 1.01
CA ILE A 217 -15.96 27.68 0.37
C ILE A 217 -16.19 27.61 -1.13
N LYS A 218 -16.64 28.71 -1.75
CA LYS A 218 -16.94 28.75 -3.18
C LYS A 218 -15.70 28.79 -4.06
N SER A 219 -14.64 29.50 -3.64
CA SER A 219 -13.39 29.61 -4.38
C SER A 219 -12.59 28.33 -4.31
N ASP A 220 -12.21 27.76 -5.46
CA ASP A 220 -11.37 26.57 -5.55
C ASP A 220 -9.95 26.82 -5.02
N GLU A 221 -9.42 28.04 -5.24
CA GLU A 221 -8.11 28.46 -4.74
C GLU A 221 -8.07 28.44 -3.20
N ILE A 222 -9.06 29.09 -2.56
CA ILE A 222 -9.13 29.12 -1.09
C ILE A 222 -9.41 27.71 -0.55
N PHE A 223 -10.26 26.95 -1.22
CA PHE A 223 -10.63 25.60 -0.80
C PHE A 223 -9.40 24.68 -0.75
N ILE A 224 -8.58 24.66 -1.82
CA ILE A 224 -7.38 23.81 -1.85
C ILE A 224 -6.33 24.24 -0.81
N ILE A 225 -6.17 25.55 -0.58
CA ILE A 225 -5.28 26.07 0.47
C ILE A 225 -5.74 25.56 1.84
N VAL A 226 -7.04 25.62 2.14
CA VAL A 226 -7.60 25.14 3.41
C VAL A 226 -7.40 23.63 3.58
N ILE A 227 -7.63 22.84 2.52
CA ILE A 227 -7.41 21.40 2.56
C ILE A 227 -5.95 21.07 2.83
N PHE A 228 -5.02 21.71 2.12
CA PHE A 228 -3.59 21.45 2.28
C PHE A 228 -3.07 21.94 3.63
N ALA A 229 -3.49 23.14 4.06
CA ALA A 229 -3.12 23.66 5.37
C ALA A 229 -3.56 22.70 6.49
N THR A 230 -4.79 22.17 6.40
CA THR A 230 -5.31 21.21 7.36
C THR A 230 -4.55 19.88 7.29
N LEU A 231 -4.23 19.39 6.07
CA LEU A 231 -3.46 18.15 5.87
C LEU A 231 -2.08 18.25 6.53
N PHE A 232 -1.32 19.29 6.19
CA PHE A 232 0.03 19.43 6.73
C PHE A 232 0.03 19.74 8.24
N PHE A 233 -0.95 20.52 8.71
CA PHE A 233 -1.10 20.77 10.15
C PHE A 233 -1.40 19.50 10.94
N VAL A 234 -2.37 18.70 10.50
CA VAL A 234 -2.75 17.45 11.18
C VAL A 234 -1.63 16.43 11.10
N ALA A 235 -0.96 16.30 9.96
CA ALA A 235 0.19 15.41 9.80
C ALA A 235 1.33 15.80 10.78
N GLY A 236 1.75 17.07 10.80
CA GLY A 236 2.78 17.57 11.72
C GLY A 236 2.35 17.47 13.19
N PHE A 237 1.08 17.73 13.50
CA PHE A 237 0.56 17.56 14.87
C PHE A 237 0.59 16.09 15.32
N SER A 238 0.34 15.15 14.42
CA SER A 238 0.44 13.71 14.74
C SER A 238 1.84 13.34 15.21
N GLU A 239 2.88 13.88 14.57
CA GLU A 239 4.27 13.65 14.93
C GLU A 239 4.57 14.12 16.37
N THR A 240 3.97 15.22 16.83
CA THR A 240 4.12 15.69 18.22
C THR A 240 3.53 14.73 19.25
N LEU A 241 2.58 13.90 18.83
CA LEU A 241 1.97 12.85 19.65
C LEU A 241 2.68 11.49 19.51
N HIS A 242 3.85 11.44 18.86
CA HIS A 242 4.57 10.20 18.53
C HIS A 242 3.74 9.25 17.65
N VAL A 243 2.84 9.80 16.84
CA VAL A 243 2.11 9.10 15.79
C VAL A 243 2.71 9.52 14.46
N ALA A 244 3.04 8.57 13.58
CA ALA A 244 3.61 8.89 12.28
C ALA A 244 2.72 9.90 11.52
N GLU A 245 3.33 10.92 10.91
CA GLU A 245 2.65 11.98 10.15
C GLU A 245 1.70 11.44 9.07
N ALA A 246 2.13 10.35 8.44
CA ALA A 246 1.38 9.64 7.42
C ALA A 246 0.02 9.11 7.92
N ILE A 247 -0.06 8.73 9.20
CA ILE A 247 -1.30 8.28 9.84
C ILE A 247 -2.24 9.47 10.07
N GLY A 248 -1.71 10.64 10.47
CA GLY A 248 -2.51 11.85 10.56
C GLY A 248 -3.15 12.20 9.22
N ALA A 249 -2.39 12.10 8.13
CA ALA A 249 -2.90 12.31 6.78
C ALA A 249 -4.01 11.31 6.42
N LEU A 250 -3.81 10.02 6.68
CA LEU A 250 -4.80 8.97 6.47
C LEU A 250 -6.11 9.25 7.24
N LEU A 251 -6.01 9.55 8.52
CA LEU A 251 -7.15 9.79 9.38
C LEU A 251 -7.91 11.05 9.00
N LEU A 252 -7.21 12.12 8.57
CA LEU A 252 -7.85 13.30 8.03
C LEU A 252 -8.60 13.00 6.73
N GLY A 253 -8.02 12.20 5.85
CA GLY A 253 -8.69 11.71 4.64
C GLY A 253 -9.99 10.96 4.99
N LEU A 254 -9.95 10.08 5.98
CA LEU A 254 -11.13 9.38 6.50
C LEU A 254 -12.20 10.35 7.03
N VAL A 255 -11.81 11.41 7.74
CA VAL A 255 -12.76 12.44 8.21
C VAL A 255 -13.42 13.14 7.03
N PHE A 256 -12.66 13.52 6.03
CA PHE A 256 -13.18 14.20 4.84
C PHE A 256 -13.99 13.28 3.91
N SER A 257 -13.76 11.97 3.96
CA SER A 257 -14.55 11.01 3.18
C SER A 257 -16.04 10.96 3.57
N GLU A 258 -16.37 11.37 4.79
CA GLU A 258 -17.73 11.42 5.31
C GLU A 258 -18.41 12.81 5.11
N THR A 259 -17.75 13.74 4.39
CA THR A 259 -18.28 15.07 4.06
C THR A 259 -18.91 15.11 2.65
N ASP A 260 -19.80 16.07 2.42
CA ASP A 260 -20.41 16.31 1.10
C ASP A 260 -19.38 16.82 0.08
N TYR A 261 -18.20 17.23 0.52
CA TYR A 261 -17.10 17.74 -0.30
C TYR A 261 -16.07 16.69 -0.70
N ARG A 262 -16.28 15.43 -0.36
CA ARG A 262 -15.37 14.31 -0.65
C ARG A 262 -14.92 14.31 -2.11
N ASP A 263 -15.88 14.29 -3.05
CA ASP A 263 -15.58 14.17 -4.48
C ASP A 263 -14.82 15.39 -5.00
N ARG A 264 -15.12 16.60 -4.48
CA ARG A 264 -14.38 17.82 -4.82
C ARG A 264 -12.96 17.78 -4.31
N ILE A 265 -12.76 17.32 -3.07
CA ILE A 265 -11.42 17.15 -2.45
C ILE A 265 -10.64 16.12 -3.26
N GLU A 266 -11.23 14.97 -3.54
CA GLU A 266 -10.61 13.89 -4.31
C GLU A 266 -10.12 14.39 -5.67
N HIS A 267 -10.98 15.07 -6.43
CA HIS A 267 -10.63 15.61 -7.74
C HIS A 267 -9.45 16.60 -7.68
N MET A 268 -9.39 17.44 -6.65
CA MET A 268 -8.31 18.41 -6.48
C MET A 268 -7.00 17.79 -5.99
N VAL A 269 -7.07 16.73 -5.20
CA VAL A 269 -5.89 16.10 -4.57
C VAL A 269 -5.20 15.10 -5.49
N VAL A 270 -5.94 14.42 -6.37
CA VAL A 270 -5.41 13.38 -7.27
C VAL A 270 -4.17 13.82 -8.05
N PRO A 271 -4.10 15.01 -8.68
CA PRO A 271 -2.90 15.44 -9.40
C PRO A 271 -1.67 15.57 -8.49
N PHE A 272 -1.86 16.02 -7.25
CA PHE A 272 -0.77 16.17 -6.27
C PHE A 272 -0.34 14.80 -5.74
N ARG A 273 -1.28 13.91 -5.45
CA ARG A 273 -0.99 12.52 -5.10
C ARG A 273 -0.16 11.83 -6.18
N ASP A 274 -0.55 11.95 -7.44
CA ASP A 274 0.15 11.31 -8.55
C ASP A 274 1.54 11.88 -8.75
N PHE A 275 1.67 13.21 -8.71
CA PHE A 275 2.94 13.90 -8.87
C PHE A 275 3.91 13.62 -7.71
N PHE A 276 3.51 13.89 -6.47
CA PHE A 276 4.37 13.69 -5.31
C PHE A 276 4.54 12.19 -4.97
N GLY A 277 3.56 11.36 -5.27
CA GLY A 277 3.68 9.91 -5.18
C GLY A 277 4.75 9.36 -6.11
N ALA A 278 4.85 9.85 -7.35
CA ALA A 278 5.93 9.47 -8.25
C ALA A 278 7.30 9.86 -7.68
N ILE A 279 7.41 11.06 -7.10
CA ILE A 279 8.65 11.52 -6.43
C ILE A 279 8.98 10.63 -5.22
N PHE A 280 7.97 10.19 -4.46
CA PHE A 280 8.18 9.25 -3.33
C PHE A 280 8.84 7.96 -3.78
N PHE A 281 8.34 7.29 -4.83
CA PHE A 281 8.94 6.05 -5.31
C PHE A 281 10.35 6.25 -5.87
N PHE A 282 10.55 7.35 -6.56
CA PHE A 282 11.87 7.74 -7.05
C PHE A 282 12.84 8.01 -5.91
N SER A 283 12.41 8.78 -4.90
CA SER A 283 13.16 9.07 -3.67
C SER A 283 13.50 7.82 -2.87
N PHE A 284 12.55 6.87 -2.78
CA PHE A 284 12.81 5.57 -2.19
C PHE A 284 13.92 4.84 -2.96
N GLY A 285 13.88 4.86 -4.30
CA GLY A 285 14.95 4.33 -5.14
C GLY A 285 16.32 4.96 -4.86
N LEU A 286 16.37 6.30 -4.68
CA LEU A 286 17.62 7.01 -4.33
C LEU A 286 18.24 6.53 -3.01
N SER A 287 17.44 6.02 -2.08
CA SER A 287 17.91 5.54 -0.79
C SER A 287 18.48 4.12 -0.83
N ILE A 288 18.32 3.42 -1.96
CA ILE A 288 18.80 2.05 -2.12
C ILE A 288 20.23 2.06 -2.64
N ASP A 289 21.13 1.40 -1.93
CA ASP A 289 22.47 1.08 -2.43
C ASP A 289 22.41 -0.22 -3.26
N PRO A 290 22.66 -0.18 -4.59
CA PRO A 290 22.63 -1.37 -5.43
C PRO A 290 23.56 -2.49 -4.95
N SER A 291 24.66 -2.15 -4.29
CA SER A 291 25.62 -3.14 -3.76
C SER A 291 25.01 -4.01 -2.66
N THR A 292 24.03 -3.48 -1.92
CA THR A 292 23.35 -4.20 -0.82
C THR A 292 22.28 -5.17 -1.31
N LEU A 293 21.82 -5.04 -2.56
CA LEU A 293 20.77 -5.89 -3.12
C LEU A 293 21.14 -7.37 -3.11
N ALA A 294 22.42 -7.68 -3.37
CA ALA A 294 22.90 -9.06 -3.36
C ALA A 294 22.63 -9.78 -2.03
N GLY A 295 22.78 -9.06 -0.90
CA GLY A 295 22.49 -9.60 0.45
C GLY A 295 21.00 -9.83 0.71
N ALA A 296 20.10 -9.13 0.00
CA ALA A 296 18.66 -9.20 0.20
C ALA A 296 17.94 -10.11 -0.81
N ILE A 297 18.62 -10.59 -1.85
CA ILE A 297 17.98 -11.26 -2.99
C ILE A 297 17.25 -12.54 -2.57
N TRP A 298 17.87 -13.39 -1.75
CA TRP A 298 17.27 -14.63 -1.29
C TRP A 298 16.14 -14.39 -0.30
N LEU A 299 16.25 -13.34 0.52
CA LEU A 299 15.17 -12.90 1.41
C LEU A 299 13.97 -12.44 0.59
N ALA A 300 14.17 -11.63 -0.43
CA ALA A 300 13.08 -11.13 -1.26
C ALA A 300 12.43 -12.25 -2.09
N LEU A 301 13.22 -13.14 -2.67
CA LEU A 301 12.70 -14.29 -3.42
C LEU A 301 11.91 -15.26 -2.54
N GLY A 302 12.41 -15.56 -1.34
CA GLY A 302 11.70 -16.40 -0.38
C GLY A 302 10.37 -15.79 0.07
N ALA A 303 10.36 -14.50 0.42
CA ALA A 303 9.14 -13.79 0.77
C ALA A 303 8.16 -13.71 -0.42
N ALA A 304 8.64 -13.47 -1.64
CA ALA A 304 7.80 -13.42 -2.82
C ALA A 304 7.17 -14.79 -3.12
N ALA A 305 7.95 -15.88 -3.04
CA ALA A 305 7.44 -17.24 -3.21
C ALA A 305 6.37 -17.58 -2.17
N LEU A 306 6.62 -17.21 -0.91
CA LEU A 306 5.67 -17.40 0.19
C LEU A 306 4.39 -16.60 -0.03
N THR A 307 4.50 -15.35 -0.47
CA THR A 307 3.36 -14.50 -0.81
C THR A 307 2.53 -15.06 -1.95
N ILE A 308 3.17 -15.59 -3.00
CA ILE A 308 2.49 -16.23 -4.12
C ILE A 308 1.69 -17.44 -3.62
N ALA A 309 2.30 -18.30 -2.81
CA ALA A 309 1.65 -19.46 -2.23
C ALA A 309 0.51 -19.07 -1.28
N GLY A 310 0.76 -18.13 -0.37
CA GLY A 310 -0.20 -17.64 0.62
C GLY A 310 -1.42 -16.98 -0.03
N ASN A 311 -1.21 -16.11 -1.00
CA ASN A 311 -2.30 -15.46 -1.73
C ASN A 311 -3.13 -16.45 -2.55
N PHE A 312 -2.48 -17.43 -3.17
CA PHE A 312 -3.19 -18.49 -3.87
C PHE A 312 -4.11 -19.25 -2.91
N VAL A 313 -3.59 -19.67 -1.75
CA VAL A 313 -4.36 -20.37 -0.72
C VAL A 313 -5.48 -19.48 -0.16
N ALA A 314 -5.17 -18.23 0.16
CA ALA A 314 -6.15 -17.27 0.66
C ALA A 314 -7.29 -17.02 -0.34
N GLY A 315 -6.94 -16.83 -1.63
CA GLY A 315 -7.93 -16.67 -2.70
C GLY A 315 -8.80 -17.90 -2.92
N MET A 316 -8.20 -19.09 -2.88
CA MET A 316 -8.94 -20.35 -2.96
C MET A 316 -9.93 -20.52 -1.81
N ILE A 317 -9.50 -20.30 -0.57
CA ILE A 317 -10.37 -20.43 0.61
C ILE A 317 -11.47 -19.37 0.60
N SER A 318 -11.11 -18.11 0.38
CA SER A 318 -12.06 -16.99 0.39
C SER A 318 -13.10 -17.11 -0.73
N GLY A 319 -12.67 -17.41 -1.94
CA GLY A 319 -13.56 -17.59 -3.08
C GLY A 319 -14.51 -18.77 -2.90
N ARG A 320 -14.01 -19.91 -2.42
CA ARG A 320 -14.86 -21.09 -2.16
C ARG A 320 -15.87 -20.83 -1.03
N LYS A 321 -15.47 -20.16 0.06
CA LYS A 321 -16.39 -19.76 1.13
C LYS A 321 -17.46 -18.77 0.67
N ALA A 322 -17.14 -17.94 -0.33
CA ALA A 322 -18.10 -17.03 -0.97
C ALA A 322 -19.00 -17.75 -2.01
N GLY A 323 -18.85 -19.07 -2.21
CA GLY A 323 -19.65 -19.85 -3.17
C GLY A 323 -19.20 -19.71 -4.62
N LEU A 324 -18.01 -19.20 -4.87
CA LEU A 324 -17.45 -19.03 -6.21
C LEU A 324 -16.81 -20.33 -6.73
N SER A 325 -16.70 -20.46 -8.05
CA SER A 325 -16.05 -21.61 -8.69
C SER A 325 -14.54 -21.66 -8.39
N HIS A 326 -13.91 -22.82 -8.53
CA HIS A 326 -12.46 -22.98 -8.40
C HIS A 326 -11.68 -22.04 -9.34
N LYS A 327 -12.20 -21.81 -10.56
CA LYS A 327 -11.61 -20.87 -11.52
C LYS A 327 -11.65 -19.43 -11.00
N ALA A 328 -12.79 -18.97 -10.49
CA ALA A 328 -12.94 -17.65 -9.90
C ALA A 328 -12.06 -17.50 -8.65
N SER A 329 -12.00 -18.53 -7.80
CA SER A 329 -11.13 -18.54 -6.60
C SER A 329 -9.64 -18.47 -6.95
N THR A 330 -9.22 -19.17 -8.03
CA THR A 330 -7.85 -19.05 -8.58
C THR A 330 -7.58 -17.62 -9.06
N ASN A 331 -8.53 -17.01 -9.77
CA ASN A 331 -8.40 -15.62 -10.22
C ASN A 331 -8.24 -14.64 -9.05
N ILE A 332 -8.98 -14.81 -7.95
CA ILE A 332 -8.83 -13.98 -6.75
C ILE A 332 -7.39 -14.04 -6.24
N GLY A 333 -6.89 -15.25 -5.94
CA GLY A 333 -5.55 -15.42 -5.38
C GLY A 333 -4.45 -14.87 -6.28
N LEU A 334 -4.53 -15.09 -7.60
CA LEU A 334 -3.53 -14.63 -8.56
C LEU A 334 -3.63 -13.14 -8.89
N THR A 335 -4.76 -12.50 -8.69
CA THR A 335 -4.95 -11.07 -8.97
C THR A 335 -4.45 -10.19 -7.83
N ILE A 336 -4.59 -10.61 -6.55
CA ILE A 336 -4.20 -9.83 -5.36
C ILE A 336 -2.72 -10.03 -5.00
N MET A 337 -1.86 -10.48 -5.93
CA MET A 337 -0.45 -10.77 -5.63
C MET A 337 0.47 -9.56 -5.67
N ALA A 338 0.08 -8.51 -6.39
CA ALA A 338 0.93 -7.35 -6.57
C ALA A 338 1.18 -6.62 -5.25
N ARG A 339 2.41 -6.20 -5.04
CA ARG A 339 2.86 -5.36 -3.92
C ARG A 339 3.33 -4.01 -4.47
N GLY A 340 3.23 -2.97 -3.68
CA GLY A 340 3.54 -1.60 -4.12
C GLY A 340 3.85 -0.66 -2.96
N GLU A 341 3.24 0.51 -3.02
CA GLU A 341 3.44 1.65 -2.13
C GLU A 341 3.32 1.29 -0.65
N PHE A 342 2.31 0.52 -0.29
CA PHE A 342 2.01 0.26 1.12
C PHE A 342 3.05 -0.63 1.79
N SER A 343 3.62 -1.61 1.08
CA SER A 343 4.73 -2.40 1.60
C SER A 343 5.97 -1.52 1.86
N ILE A 344 6.22 -0.51 1.01
CA ILE A 344 7.31 0.44 1.17
C ILE A 344 7.07 1.36 2.37
N ILE A 345 5.84 1.84 2.55
CA ILE A 345 5.46 2.69 3.69
C ILE A 345 5.63 1.93 5.02
N VAL A 346 5.23 0.66 5.08
CA VAL A 346 5.42 -0.20 6.27
C VAL A 346 6.91 -0.39 6.57
N ALA A 347 7.72 -0.67 5.55
CA ALA A 347 9.17 -0.82 5.73
C ALA A 347 9.82 0.50 6.18
N ASN A 348 9.41 1.63 5.59
CA ASN A 348 9.93 2.94 5.94
C ASN A 348 9.64 3.33 7.39
N LEU A 349 8.50 2.95 7.95
CA LEU A 349 8.23 3.11 9.37
C LEU A 349 9.28 2.40 10.24
N GLY A 350 9.64 1.14 9.89
CA GLY A 350 10.68 0.40 10.59
C GLY A 350 12.07 1.03 10.44
N ILE A 351 12.41 1.50 9.24
CA ILE A 351 13.69 2.15 8.95
C ILE A 351 13.82 3.46 9.75
N THR A 352 12.77 4.28 9.76
CA THR A 352 12.72 5.54 10.51
C THR A 352 12.86 5.30 12.02
N ALA A 353 12.37 4.17 12.51
CA ALA A 353 12.52 3.74 13.91
C ALA A 353 13.90 3.11 14.22
N GLY A 354 14.83 3.09 13.26
CA GLY A 354 16.19 2.56 13.46
C GLY A 354 16.32 1.04 13.42
N LEU A 355 15.35 0.34 12.82
CA LEU A 355 15.43 -1.10 12.63
C LEU A 355 16.47 -1.47 11.55
N ASN A 356 16.72 -2.76 11.39
CA ASN A 356 17.79 -3.29 10.54
C ASN A 356 17.73 -2.72 9.11
N PRO A 357 18.82 -2.10 8.61
CA PRO A 357 18.89 -1.50 7.28
C PRO A 357 18.58 -2.45 6.12
N ILE A 358 18.67 -3.76 6.33
CA ILE A 358 18.34 -4.79 5.32
C ILE A 358 16.90 -4.69 4.85
N LEU A 359 16.00 -4.09 5.64
CA LEU A 359 14.60 -3.89 5.28
C LEU A 359 14.45 -3.05 4.00
N THR A 360 15.36 -2.09 3.74
CA THR A 360 15.31 -1.25 2.52
C THR A 360 15.54 -2.07 1.25
N PRO A 361 16.71 -2.74 1.04
CA PRO A 361 16.95 -3.52 -0.16
C PRO A 361 16.03 -4.74 -0.26
N PHE A 362 15.66 -5.35 0.87
CA PHE A 362 14.69 -6.44 0.91
C PHE A 362 13.32 -6.00 0.35
N THR A 363 12.77 -4.90 0.88
CA THR A 363 11.45 -4.41 0.45
C THR A 363 11.47 -3.95 -1.00
N ALA A 364 12.55 -3.29 -1.42
CA ALA A 364 12.70 -2.88 -2.81
C ALA A 364 12.62 -4.07 -3.78
N LEU A 365 13.43 -5.10 -3.55
CA LEU A 365 13.41 -6.31 -4.38
C LEU A 365 12.07 -7.04 -4.31
N TYR A 366 11.51 -7.17 -3.12
CA TYR A 366 10.23 -7.83 -2.90
C TYR A 366 9.10 -7.14 -3.68
N VAL A 367 9.02 -5.81 -3.58
CA VAL A 367 8.02 -5.01 -4.31
C VAL A 367 8.27 -5.08 -5.82
N LEU A 368 9.53 -4.92 -6.27
CA LEU A 368 9.87 -5.02 -7.70
C LEU A 368 9.46 -6.37 -8.29
N ILE A 369 9.78 -7.46 -7.61
CA ILE A 369 9.41 -8.81 -8.04
C ILE A 369 7.89 -8.94 -8.17
N LEU A 370 7.13 -8.58 -7.14
CA LEU A 370 5.68 -8.81 -7.11
C LEU A 370 4.89 -7.79 -7.91
N ALA A 371 5.40 -6.57 -8.11
CA ALA A 371 4.79 -5.59 -9.01
C ALA A 371 4.90 -6.00 -10.49
N ILE A 372 5.87 -6.86 -10.83
CA ILE A 372 6.04 -7.42 -12.18
C ILE A 372 5.34 -8.80 -12.27
N VAL A 373 5.66 -9.71 -11.36
CA VAL A 373 5.17 -11.09 -11.39
C VAL A 373 3.66 -11.17 -11.11
N GLY A 374 3.12 -10.31 -10.23
CA GLY A 374 1.69 -10.30 -9.89
C GLY A 374 0.78 -10.10 -11.12
N PRO A 375 0.93 -9.02 -11.90
CA PRO A 375 0.18 -8.83 -13.15
C PRO A 375 0.35 -9.97 -14.16
N LEU A 376 1.55 -10.55 -14.27
CA LEU A 376 1.80 -11.70 -15.16
C LEU A 376 1.03 -12.94 -14.71
N LEU A 377 1.05 -13.27 -13.43
CA LEU A 377 0.30 -14.40 -12.87
C LEU A 377 -1.21 -14.18 -13.00
N ALA A 378 -1.69 -12.97 -12.77
CA ALA A 378 -3.08 -12.61 -13.01
C ALA A 378 -3.48 -12.84 -14.48
N LYS A 379 -2.66 -12.40 -15.43
CA LYS A 379 -2.89 -12.62 -16.87
C LYS A 379 -2.97 -14.11 -17.20
N GLU A 380 -2.05 -14.91 -16.68
CA GLU A 380 -1.95 -16.35 -16.92
C GLU A 380 -2.88 -17.21 -16.05
N SER A 381 -3.72 -16.62 -15.21
CA SER A 381 -4.57 -17.34 -14.25
C SER A 381 -5.45 -18.42 -14.88
N LYS A 382 -5.90 -18.21 -16.13
CA LYS A 382 -6.68 -19.21 -16.88
C LYS A 382 -5.85 -20.46 -17.19
N ASN A 383 -4.60 -20.31 -17.57
CA ASN A 383 -3.69 -21.40 -17.92
C ASN A 383 -3.23 -22.13 -16.64
N ILE A 384 -2.93 -21.36 -15.59
CA ILE A 384 -2.61 -21.89 -14.26
C ILE A 384 -3.78 -22.71 -13.73
N TYR A 385 -5.01 -22.19 -13.81
CA TYR A 385 -6.21 -22.96 -13.42
C TYR A 385 -6.34 -24.28 -14.20
N LYS A 386 -6.13 -24.26 -15.53
CA LYS A 386 -6.21 -25.49 -16.34
C LYS A 386 -5.18 -26.53 -15.90
N LEU A 387 -3.94 -26.09 -15.61
CA LEU A 387 -2.88 -26.97 -15.11
C LEU A 387 -3.25 -27.59 -13.77
N LEU A 388 -3.66 -26.76 -12.82
CA LEU A 388 -4.08 -27.19 -11.49
C LEU A 388 -5.30 -28.13 -11.55
N ASN A 389 -6.26 -27.85 -12.44
CA ASN A 389 -7.43 -28.70 -12.60
C ASN A 389 -7.10 -30.09 -13.17
N LYS A 390 -6.05 -30.24 -13.99
CA LYS A 390 -5.55 -31.54 -14.40
C LYS A 390 -4.98 -32.34 -13.23
N ILE A 391 -4.34 -31.67 -12.27
CA ILE A 391 -3.72 -32.31 -11.10
C ILE A 391 -4.79 -32.66 -10.06
N PHE A 392 -5.62 -31.67 -9.67
CA PHE A 392 -6.56 -31.80 -8.56
C PHE A 392 -7.95 -32.29 -8.98
N LYS A 393 -8.25 -32.41 -10.28
CA LYS A 393 -9.54 -32.86 -10.84
C LYS A 393 -10.74 -32.15 -10.20
N TRP A 394 -10.67 -30.83 -10.03
CA TRP A 394 -11.72 -30.04 -9.40
C TRP A 394 -13.04 -30.15 -10.18
N SER A 395 -14.15 -30.37 -9.47
CA SER A 395 -15.50 -30.35 -10.05
C SER A 395 -15.81 -28.91 -10.53
N ASN A 396 -16.29 -28.79 -11.78
CA ASN A 396 -16.66 -27.48 -12.37
C ASN A 396 -18.03 -26.97 -11.89
N THR A 397 -18.70 -27.66 -10.98
CA THR A 397 -20.04 -27.29 -10.53
C THR A 397 -19.94 -26.15 -9.51
N PRO A 398 -20.50 -24.98 -9.78
CA PRO A 398 -20.72 -23.99 -8.71
C PRO A 398 -21.70 -24.62 -7.72
N GLU A 399 -21.39 -24.62 -6.42
CA GLU A 399 -22.37 -24.97 -5.41
C GLU A 399 -23.54 -23.99 -5.50
N LYS A 400 -24.66 -24.41 -6.07
CA LYS A 400 -25.92 -23.68 -6.01
C LYS A 400 -26.28 -23.53 -4.52
N LYS A 401 -26.06 -22.33 -3.95
CA LYS A 401 -26.77 -21.97 -2.72
C LYS A 401 -28.25 -22.13 -3.01
N LYS A 402 -28.92 -23.09 -2.34
CA LYS A 402 -30.37 -23.11 -2.24
C LYS A 402 -30.79 -21.77 -1.63
N ILE A 403 -31.27 -20.86 -2.47
CA ILE A 403 -32.00 -19.70 -2.01
C ILE A 403 -33.24 -20.29 -1.32
N LYS A 404 -33.28 -20.29 0.01
CA LYS A 404 -34.52 -20.48 0.75
C LYS A 404 -35.38 -19.29 0.38
N VAL A 405 -36.34 -19.51 -0.48
CA VAL A 405 -37.47 -18.59 -0.69
C VAL A 405 -38.21 -18.53 0.65
N PRO A 406 -38.37 -17.37 1.28
CA PRO A 406 -39.22 -17.29 2.47
C PRO A 406 -40.66 -17.40 2.00
N GLY A 407 -41.35 -18.49 2.39
CA GLY A 407 -42.80 -18.64 2.22
C GLY A 407 -43.20 -19.77 1.23
N GLU A 408 -43.01 -21.01 1.58
CA GLU A 408 -43.93 -22.13 1.34
C GLU A 408 -44.05 -22.90 2.64
#